data_334c6decaa90d9b1f34899cf8f794555
#
_entry.id   334c6decaa90d9b1f34899cf8f794555
#
_cell.length_a   1.000
_cell.length_b   1.000
_cell.length_c   1.000
_cell.angle_alpha   90.00
_cell.angle_beta   90.00
_cell.angle_gamma   90.00
#
_symmetry.space_group_name_H-M   'P 1'
#
loop_
_entity.id
_entity.type
_entity.pdbx_description
1 polymer ?
#
loop_
_entity_poly.entity_id
_entity_poly.type
_entity_poly.pdbx_seq_one_letter_code
_entity_poly.pdbx_strand_id
1 'polypeptide(L)'
;MSIKKYKREFILIGIIILLVGSVLLKNVLKKDSNIESPNKISQKKNNDIFPDIDNLTSWIVYWDLNVDNEINMLNKKLSSISYFAVNFNQNNDLIVPEKLEMYYDKTKSYNYEKYITIVNDIVNDDGISLLKDKEILNILLSDELSREKHINDIIDLVKEYGFDGIEIDYEQIKDDLALWENYILFINELYSEALTNNLKLRVVLEGNTPIDKLNFTEGPTYVMMCYNLHGSFSEAGEKSNQDFIKELMDKMKEVPGEKSFAIPTGGFDWKDNGSTKSVSEAEAEQILIENKIEAKRDDKSQYLYFNYTDKENIKHEVWYADQVTLEYLSQVIIEEGYDVSLWRLGGNLFSK
;
A
#
# COMPACT_ATOMS: atom_id res chain seq x y z
N MET A 1 23.92 12.17 -84.90
CA MET A 1 22.83 12.68 -84.01
C MET A 1 23.24 12.50 -82.56
N SER A 2 23.30 13.56 -81.89
CA SER A 2 24.26 14.05 -80.90
C SER A 2 24.15 13.40 -79.50
N ILE A 3 25.30 13.00 -78.95
CA ILE A 3 25.54 12.55 -77.56
C ILE A 3 24.95 13.50 -76.46
N LYS A 4 24.69 14.76 -76.82
CA LYS A 4 24.07 15.75 -75.93
C LYS A 4 22.60 15.50 -75.65
N LYS A 5 21.85 14.75 -76.53
CA LYS A 5 20.43 14.47 -76.28
C LYS A 5 20.22 13.39 -75.25
N TYR A 6 21.08 12.36 -75.25
CA TYR A 6 21.06 11.29 -74.22
C TYR A 6 21.44 11.76 -72.86
N LYS A 7 22.43 12.68 -72.71
CA LYS A 7 22.77 13.26 -71.42
C LYS A 7 21.66 14.02 -70.72
N ARG A 8 20.80 14.69 -71.49
CA ARG A 8 19.64 15.42 -70.95
C ARG A 8 18.54 14.50 -70.43
N GLU A 9 18.27 13.38 -71.15
CA GLU A 9 17.30 12.40 -70.72
C GLU A 9 17.76 11.63 -69.49
N PHE A 10 19.00 11.26 -69.37
CA PHE A 10 19.57 10.63 -68.16
C PHE A 10 19.54 11.56 -66.93
N ILE A 11 19.74 12.86 -67.08
CA ILE A 11 19.66 13.85 -66.02
C ILE A 11 18.19 14.02 -65.58
N LEU A 12 17.23 14.04 -66.48
CA LEU A 12 15.83 14.11 -66.14
C LEU A 12 15.30 12.88 -65.41
N ILE A 13 15.73 11.67 -65.84
CA ILE A 13 15.38 10.41 -65.15
C ILE A 13 16.01 10.35 -63.75
N GLY A 14 17.25 10.80 -63.58
CA GLY A 14 17.91 10.88 -62.30
C GLY A 14 17.24 11.81 -61.31
N ILE A 15 16.71 12.98 -61.79
CA ILE A 15 15.99 13.94 -60.95
C ILE A 15 14.61 13.37 -60.56
N ILE A 16 13.93 12.67 -61.45
CA ILE A 16 12.62 12.02 -61.13
C ILE A 16 12.80 10.89 -60.12
N ILE A 17 13.85 10.08 -60.22
CA ILE A 17 14.15 9.03 -59.23
C ILE A 17 14.48 9.62 -57.86
N LEU A 18 15.23 10.75 -57.78
CA LEU A 18 15.52 11.43 -56.54
C LEU A 18 14.26 12.08 -55.90
N LEU A 19 13.34 12.62 -56.73
CA LEU A 19 12.09 13.19 -56.24
C LEU A 19 11.12 12.09 -55.76
N VAL A 20 11.00 10.98 -56.47
CA VAL A 20 10.17 9.85 -56.03
C VAL A 20 10.77 9.18 -54.77
N GLY A 21 12.09 9.02 -54.70
CA GLY A 21 12.78 8.52 -53.51
C GLY A 21 12.57 9.40 -52.28
N SER A 22 12.60 10.73 -52.45
CA SER A 22 12.37 11.67 -51.33
C SER A 22 10.92 11.69 -50.82
N VAL A 23 9.95 11.46 -51.73
CA VAL A 23 8.53 11.33 -51.34
C VAL A 23 8.24 10.01 -50.68
N LEU A 24 8.85 8.91 -51.13
CA LEU A 24 8.74 7.61 -50.47
C LEU A 24 9.42 7.62 -49.10
N LEU A 25 10.60 8.24 -48.97
CA LEU A 25 11.27 8.38 -47.66
C LEU A 25 10.46 9.23 -46.68
N LYS A 26 9.83 10.33 -47.14
CA LYS A 26 8.91 11.12 -46.33
C LYS A 26 7.66 10.37 -45.91
N ASN A 27 7.14 9.50 -46.75
CA ASN A 27 5.96 8.69 -46.42
C ASN A 27 6.31 7.50 -45.48
N VAL A 28 7.51 6.94 -45.60
CA VAL A 28 8.02 5.92 -44.64
C VAL A 28 8.27 6.56 -43.29
N LEU A 29 8.97 7.70 -43.23
CA LEU A 29 9.20 8.45 -42.00
C LEU A 29 7.92 9.01 -41.36
N LYS A 30 6.83 9.19 -42.12
CA LYS A 30 5.52 9.60 -41.60
C LYS A 30 4.68 8.41 -41.11
N LYS A 31 4.99 7.19 -41.56
CA LYS A 31 4.29 5.98 -41.12
C LYS A 31 4.86 5.39 -39.84
N ASP A 32 6.15 5.65 -39.52
CA ASP A 32 6.78 5.26 -38.28
C ASP A 32 6.58 6.26 -37.13
N SER A 33 5.92 7.42 -37.39
CA SER A 33 5.56 8.39 -36.36
C SER A 33 4.21 8.15 -35.67
N ASN A 34 3.52 7.05 -35.98
CA ASN A 34 2.30 6.60 -35.32
C ASN A 34 2.52 5.30 -34.50
N ILE A 35 3.74 5.08 -34.01
CA ILE A 35 3.92 4.27 -32.81
C ILE A 35 3.61 5.23 -31.67
N GLU A 36 2.38 5.20 -31.18
CA GLU A 36 2.04 5.79 -29.90
C GLU A 36 3.02 5.23 -28.86
N SER A 37 3.91 6.10 -28.38
CA SER A 37 4.63 5.83 -27.16
C SER A 37 3.59 5.53 -26.07
N PRO A 38 3.72 4.47 -25.28
CA PRO A 38 2.82 4.25 -24.17
C PRO A 38 2.95 5.44 -23.24
N ASN A 39 1.85 6.18 -23.11
CA ASN A 39 1.59 7.17 -22.08
C ASN A 39 2.65 8.27 -21.88
N LYS A 40 2.53 9.33 -22.68
CA LYS A 40 2.59 10.65 -22.06
C LYS A 40 1.36 10.73 -21.14
N ILE A 41 1.54 10.41 -19.86
CA ILE A 41 0.69 10.93 -18.80
C ILE A 41 0.66 12.43 -19.06
N SER A 42 -0.50 12.92 -19.48
CA SER A 42 -0.70 14.36 -19.66
C SER A 42 -0.40 14.99 -18.32
N GLN A 43 0.67 15.76 -18.24
CA GLN A 43 0.92 16.65 -17.11
C GLN A 43 -0.24 17.65 -17.04
N LYS A 44 -1.38 17.24 -16.53
CA LYS A 44 -2.29 18.11 -15.84
C LYS A 44 -1.51 18.58 -14.61
N LYS A 45 -1.07 19.83 -14.60
CA LYS A 45 -0.66 20.54 -13.40
C LYS A 45 -1.88 20.68 -12.49
N ASN A 46 -2.30 19.60 -11.87
CA ASN A 46 -3.07 19.66 -10.65
C ASN A 46 -2.02 19.51 -9.53
N ASN A 47 -1.86 20.55 -8.74
CA ASN A 47 -1.00 20.57 -7.57
C ASN A 47 -1.63 19.81 -6.39
N ASP A 48 -2.50 18.83 -6.64
CA ASP A 48 -3.14 18.02 -5.61
C ASP A 48 -2.40 16.70 -5.50
N ILE A 49 -2.07 16.30 -4.30
CA ILE A 49 -1.55 14.98 -3.96
C ILE A 49 -2.69 13.98 -4.18
N PHE A 50 -2.44 12.86 -4.86
CA PHE A 50 -3.43 11.86 -5.22
C PHE A 50 -4.67 12.48 -5.91
N PRO A 51 -4.53 13.12 -7.09
CA PRO A 51 -5.58 13.94 -7.71
C PRO A 51 -6.88 13.18 -7.97
N ASP A 52 -6.79 11.88 -8.25
CA ASP A 52 -7.91 11.03 -8.67
C ASP A 52 -8.48 10.17 -7.53
N ILE A 53 -8.04 10.36 -6.29
CA ILE A 53 -8.54 9.65 -5.11
C ILE A 53 -9.52 10.53 -4.34
N ASP A 54 -10.72 10.03 -4.10
CA ASP A 54 -11.74 10.66 -3.29
C ASP A 54 -11.78 10.10 -1.85
N ASN A 55 -11.51 8.81 -1.69
CA ASN A 55 -11.52 8.08 -0.41
C ASN A 55 -10.16 7.45 -0.14
N LEU A 56 -9.27 8.21 0.50
CA LEU A 56 -8.00 7.69 0.96
C LEU A 56 -8.12 7.30 2.43
N THR A 57 -7.69 6.09 2.76
CA THR A 57 -7.56 5.66 4.15
C THR A 57 -6.08 5.44 4.49
N SER A 58 -5.73 5.53 5.77
CA SER A 58 -4.33 5.30 6.17
C SER A 58 -4.24 4.86 7.62
N TRP A 59 -3.08 4.34 7.99
CA TRP A 59 -2.74 4.02 9.37
C TRP A 59 -1.75 5.02 9.95
N ILE A 60 -1.89 5.27 11.25
CA ILE A 60 -0.87 5.85 12.10
C ILE A 60 -0.46 4.82 13.14
N VAL A 61 0.77 4.85 13.60
CA VAL A 61 1.31 3.85 14.52
C VAL A 61 1.87 4.51 15.77
N TYR A 62 1.63 3.92 16.95
CA TYR A 62 2.00 4.52 18.25
C TYR A 62 3.52 4.74 18.45
N TRP A 63 4.36 4.04 17.68
CA TRP A 63 5.82 4.20 17.74
C TRP A 63 6.38 5.28 16.80
N ASP A 64 5.54 5.86 15.92
CA ASP A 64 5.90 6.92 14.98
C ASP A 64 4.70 7.85 14.73
N LEU A 65 4.53 8.83 15.63
CA LEU A 65 3.40 9.76 15.62
C LEU A 65 3.77 11.14 15.06
N ASN A 66 4.89 11.27 14.36
CA ASN A 66 5.29 12.52 13.70
C ASN A 66 4.62 12.65 12.31
N VAL A 67 3.29 12.61 12.28
CA VAL A 67 2.48 12.51 11.07
C VAL A 67 1.57 13.73 10.79
N ASP A 68 1.57 14.73 11.67
CA ASP A 68 0.68 15.90 11.56
C ASP A 68 0.79 16.62 10.21
N ASN A 69 1.99 16.73 9.68
CA ASN A 69 2.25 17.37 8.39
C ASN A 69 1.59 16.59 7.25
N GLU A 70 1.74 15.26 7.25
CA GLU A 70 1.17 14.38 6.24
C GLU A 70 -0.36 14.42 6.30
N ILE A 71 -0.95 14.35 7.51
CA ILE A 71 -2.39 14.49 7.72
C ILE A 71 -2.89 15.83 7.17
N ASN A 72 -2.20 16.93 7.46
CA ASN A 72 -2.59 18.26 6.98
C ASN A 72 -2.50 18.38 5.46
N MET A 73 -1.53 17.73 4.83
CA MET A 73 -1.37 17.74 3.37
C MET A 73 -2.43 16.91 2.68
N LEU A 74 -2.82 15.77 3.29
CA LEU A 74 -3.80 14.82 2.78
C LEU A 74 -5.23 15.10 3.26
N ASN A 75 -5.49 16.09 4.10
CA ASN A 75 -6.73 16.29 4.84
C ASN A 75 -8.02 16.30 4.01
N LYS A 76 -7.93 16.72 2.73
CA LYS A 76 -9.08 16.72 1.80
C LYS A 76 -9.35 15.37 1.16
N LYS A 77 -8.40 14.46 1.23
CA LYS A 77 -8.42 13.12 0.63
C LYS A 77 -8.66 12.04 1.67
N LEU A 78 -8.20 12.29 2.90
CA LEU A 78 -8.38 11.33 4.00
C LEU A 78 -9.86 11.21 4.39
N SER A 79 -10.43 10.03 4.15
CA SER A 79 -11.76 9.64 4.62
C SER A 79 -11.70 9.02 6.01
N SER A 80 -10.66 8.24 6.30
CA SER A 80 -10.44 7.65 7.61
C SER A 80 -8.98 7.43 7.97
N ILE A 81 -8.72 7.34 9.27
CA ILE A 81 -7.43 6.92 9.84
C ILE A 81 -7.67 5.79 10.83
N SER A 82 -6.90 4.71 10.67
CA SER A 82 -6.82 3.61 11.62
C SER A 82 -5.68 3.83 12.60
N TYR A 83 -5.99 3.82 13.89
CA TYR A 83 -5.05 4.00 15.01
C TYR A 83 -4.46 2.65 15.38
N PHE A 84 -3.22 2.41 15.02
CA PHE A 84 -2.56 1.12 15.11
C PHE A 84 -1.59 1.07 16.29
N ALA A 85 -1.70 0.19 17.29
CA ALA A 85 -2.72 -0.81 17.44
C ALA A 85 -3.00 -1.07 18.92
N VAL A 86 -4.17 -1.61 19.20
CA VAL A 86 -4.48 -2.29 20.44
C VAL A 86 -3.87 -3.68 20.41
N ASN A 87 -3.18 -4.06 21.48
CA ASN A 87 -2.53 -5.34 21.66
C ASN A 87 -3.21 -6.11 22.79
N PHE A 88 -2.78 -7.33 23.05
CA PHE A 88 -3.18 -8.11 24.22
C PHE A 88 -2.06 -8.13 25.28
N ASN A 89 -2.45 -8.23 26.54
CA ASN A 89 -1.52 -8.59 27.61
C ASN A 89 -1.46 -10.13 27.80
N GLN A 90 -0.66 -10.59 28.75
CA GLN A 90 -0.54 -12.01 29.08
C GLN A 90 -1.82 -12.66 29.64
N ASN A 91 -2.80 -11.86 30.06
CA ASN A 91 -4.11 -12.31 30.52
C ASN A 91 -5.17 -12.29 29.43
N ASN A 92 -4.78 -11.99 28.18
CA ASN A 92 -5.64 -11.79 27.01
C ASN A 92 -6.59 -10.57 27.13
N ASP A 93 -6.24 -9.57 27.95
CA ASP A 93 -6.96 -8.30 28.01
C ASP A 93 -6.43 -7.35 26.93
N LEU A 94 -7.31 -6.53 26.35
CA LEU A 94 -6.98 -5.50 25.37
C LEU A 94 -6.22 -4.34 26.04
N ILE A 95 -5.11 -3.92 25.41
CA ILE A 95 -4.28 -2.80 25.88
C ILE A 95 -4.11 -1.77 24.78
N VAL A 96 -4.54 -0.53 25.06
CA VAL A 96 -4.26 0.64 24.22
C VAL A 96 -2.92 1.23 24.67
N PRO A 97 -1.92 1.38 23.80
CA PRO A 97 -0.68 2.07 24.13
C PRO A 97 -0.94 3.53 24.51
N GLU A 98 -0.38 4.00 25.64
CA GLU A 98 -0.57 5.36 26.16
C GLU A 98 -0.30 6.44 25.08
N LYS A 99 0.74 6.27 24.28
CA LYS A 99 1.06 7.21 23.18
C LYS A 99 -0.05 7.29 22.13
N LEU A 100 -0.71 6.17 21.83
CA LEU A 100 -1.81 6.14 20.87
C LEU A 100 -3.05 6.85 21.43
N GLU A 101 -3.36 6.61 22.70
CA GLU A 101 -4.43 7.29 23.43
C GLU A 101 -4.21 8.82 23.45
N MET A 102 -3.02 9.26 23.85
CA MET A 102 -2.67 10.69 23.85
C MET A 102 -2.80 11.33 22.45
N TYR A 103 -2.41 10.60 21.40
CA TYR A 103 -2.51 11.09 20.04
C TYR A 103 -3.97 11.12 19.56
N TYR A 104 -4.77 10.12 19.93
CA TYR A 104 -6.20 10.11 19.66
C TYR A 104 -6.89 11.32 20.30
N ASP A 105 -6.62 11.60 21.58
CA ASP A 105 -7.16 12.76 22.29
C ASP A 105 -6.87 14.10 21.60
N LYS A 106 -5.65 14.22 21.03
CA LYS A 106 -5.24 15.39 20.25
C LYS A 106 -6.03 15.52 18.94
N THR A 107 -6.38 14.41 18.31
CA THR A 107 -6.88 14.37 16.92
C THR A 107 -8.38 13.99 16.81
N LYS A 108 -9.04 13.67 17.91
CA LYS A 108 -10.46 13.24 17.90
C LYS A 108 -11.43 14.24 17.28
N SER A 109 -11.08 15.53 17.23
CA SER A 109 -11.88 16.57 16.59
C SER A 109 -11.62 16.76 15.09
N TYR A 110 -10.68 16.03 14.51
CA TYR A 110 -10.35 16.14 13.08
C TYR A 110 -11.48 15.53 12.23
N ASN A 111 -11.65 16.05 11.02
CA ASN A 111 -12.77 15.69 10.16
C ASN A 111 -12.42 14.51 9.23
N TYR A 112 -12.12 13.35 9.82
CA TYR A 112 -12.03 12.04 9.17
C TYR A 112 -12.56 10.98 10.15
N GLU A 113 -12.99 9.84 9.64
CA GLU A 113 -13.42 8.73 10.49
C GLU A 113 -12.22 8.08 11.19
N LYS A 114 -12.42 7.67 12.41
CA LYS A 114 -11.37 7.10 13.27
C LYS A 114 -11.70 5.67 13.59
N TYR A 115 -10.83 4.79 13.14
CA TYR A 115 -10.88 3.36 13.48
C TYR A 115 -9.81 3.05 14.49
N ILE A 116 -10.10 2.14 15.40
CA ILE A 116 -9.08 1.53 16.25
C ILE A 116 -8.72 0.16 15.69
N THR A 117 -7.46 -0.08 15.42
CA THR A 117 -6.96 -1.37 14.93
C THR A 117 -6.64 -2.28 16.11
N ILE A 118 -7.13 -3.51 16.07
CA ILE A 118 -6.83 -4.57 17.02
C ILE A 118 -6.04 -5.65 16.32
N VAL A 119 -4.86 -5.97 16.87
CA VAL A 119 -3.92 -6.97 16.32
C VAL A 119 -3.79 -8.14 17.28
N ASN A 120 -3.35 -9.30 16.79
CA ASN A 120 -3.08 -10.46 17.64
C ASN A 120 -1.64 -10.49 18.19
N ASP A 121 -1.12 -9.32 18.57
CA ASP A 121 0.16 -9.17 19.23
C ASP A 121 -0.03 -9.25 20.75
N ILE A 122 0.88 -9.93 21.46
CA ILE A 122 0.92 -9.99 22.93
C ILE A 122 2.09 -9.15 23.42
N VAL A 123 1.82 -8.18 24.28
CA VAL A 123 2.85 -7.35 24.95
C VAL A 123 3.04 -7.83 26.36
N ASN A 124 4.26 -8.28 26.69
CA ASN A 124 4.64 -8.71 28.03
C ASN A 124 4.97 -7.52 28.93
N ASP A 125 4.96 -7.74 30.24
CA ASP A 125 5.28 -6.72 31.27
C ASP A 125 6.70 -6.14 31.12
N ASP A 126 7.62 -6.88 30.51
CA ASP A 126 8.99 -6.43 30.21
C ASP A 126 9.09 -5.61 28.90
N GLY A 127 7.96 -5.39 28.21
CA GLY A 127 7.89 -4.65 26.95
C GLY A 127 8.31 -5.46 25.72
N ILE A 128 8.56 -6.76 25.87
CA ILE A 128 8.80 -7.66 24.73
C ILE A 128 7.47 -8.05 24.13
N SER A 129 7.32 -7.86 22.83
CA SER A 129 6.10 -8.25 22.09
C SER A 129 6.29 -9.59 21.40
N LEU A 130 5.31 -10.48 21.54
CA LEU A 130 5.13 -11.64 20.69
C LEU A 130 4.17 -11.23 19.55
N LEU A 131 4.72 -11.03 18.36
CA LEU A 131 3.95 -10.51 17.24
C LEU A 131 3.15 -11.62 16.56
N LYS A 132 1.90 -11.31 16.20
CA LYS A 132 1.01 -12.15 15.40
C LYS A 132 0.85 -13.55 15.97
N ASP A 133 0.54 -13.59 17.27
CA ASP A 133 0.38 -14.85 17.99
C ASP A 133 -0.94 -15.52 17.57
N LYS A 134 -0.83 -16.68 16.90
CA LYS A 134 -2.00 -17.46 16.48
C LYS A 134 -2.69 -18.14 17.67
N GLU A 135 -1.96 -18.46 18.75
CA GLU A 135 -2.53 -19.20 19.88
C GLU A 135 -3.52 -18.35 20.68
N ILE A 136 -3.32 -17.03 20.72
CA ILE A 136 -4.33 -16.15 21.33
C ILE A 136 -5.65 -16.22 20.55
N LEU A 137 -5.62 -16.29 19.22
CA LEU A 137 -6.83 -16.43 18.41
C LEU A 137 -7.53 -17.74 18.67
N ASN A 138 -6.78 -18.84 18.85
CA ASN A 138 -7.34 -20.15 19.23
C ASN A 138 -8.07 -20.08 20.58
N ILE A 139 -7.64 -19.20 21.52
CA ILE A 139 -8.30 -19.00 22.81
C ILE A 139 -9.55 -18.13 22.65
N LEU A 140 -9.40 -16.96 22.03
CA LEU A 140 -10.46 -15.94 21.93
C LEU A 140 -11.63 -16.40 21.04
N LEU A 141 -11.36 -17.25 20.05
CA LEU A 141 -12.34 -17.64 19.04
C LEU A 141 -12.80 -19.11 19.19
N SER A 142 -12.39 -19.80 20.26
CA SER A 142 -12.58 -21.25 20.46
C SER A 142 -14.04 -21.72 20.41
N ASP A 143 -14.93 -20.94 21.00
CA ASP A 143 -16.36 -21.23 21.12
C ASP A 143 -17.19 -19.95 21.19
N GLU A 144 -18.51 -20.08 21.19
CA GLU A 144 -19.46 -18.97 21.18
C GLU A 144 -19.27 -18.03 22.39
N LEU A 145 -19.09 -18.58 23.59
CA LEU A 145 -18.91 -17.76 24.81
C LEU A 145 -17.60 -16.98 24.80
N SER A 146 -16.55 -17.58 24.30
CA SER A 146 -15.24 -16.93 24.15
C SER A 146 -15.31 -15.78 23.13
N ARG A 147 -15.95 -16.02 22.00
CA ARG A 147 -16.17 -14.97 20.98
C ARG A 147 -17.07 -13.86 21.50
N GLU A 148 -18.20 -14.20 22.17
CA GLU A 148 -19.09 -13.20 22.77
C GLU A 148 -18.35 -12.30 23.77
N LYS A 149 -17.56 -12.90 24.66
CA LYS A 149 -16.73 -12.11 25.60
C LYS A 149 -15.78 -11.18 24.86
N HIS A 150 -15.05 -11.69 23.89
CA HIS A 150 -14.07 -10.90 23.14
C HIS A 150 -14.74 -9.76 22.36
N ILE A 151 -15.88 -10.01 21.73
CA ILE A 151 -16.68 -8.99 21.05
C ILE A 151 -17.12 -7.90 22.02
N ASN A 152 -17.62 -8.26 23.19
CA ASN A 152 -18.02 -7.30 24.21
C ASN A 152 -16.84 -6.44 24.69
N ASP A 153 -15.68 -7.05 24.91
CA ASP A 153 -14.46 -6.33 25.29
C ASP A 153 -14.06 -5.30 24.22
N ILE A 154 -14.18 -5.65 22.92
CA ILE A 154 -13.91 -4.74 21.79
C ILE A 154 -14.94 -3.60 21.74
N ILE A 155 -16.22 -3.92 21.81
CA ILE A 155 -17.31 -2.92 21.74
C ILE A 155 -17.20 -1.93 22.89
N ASP A 156 -16.94 -2.41 24.11
CA ASP A 156 -16.79 -1.57 25.29
C ASP A 156 -15.59 -0.63 25.15
N LEU A 157 -14.43 -1.13 24.68
CA LEU A 157 -13.27 -0.31 24.42
C LEU A 157 -13.55 0.78 23.40
N VAL A 158 -14.16 0.44 22.26
CA VAL A 158 -14.44 1.40 21.18
C VAL A 158 -15.41 2.48 21.65
N LYS A 159 -16.40 2.12 22.46
CA LYS A 159 -17.37 3.07 23.05
C LYS A 159 -16.76 3.97 24.11
N GLU A 160 -15.86 3.43 24.94
CA GLU A 160 -15.14 4.20 25.97
C GLU A 160 -14.31 5.32 25.34
N TYR A 161 -13.57 5.02 24.29
CA TYR A 161 -12.77 6.02 23.58
C TYR A 161 -13.57 6.90 22.63
N GLY A 162 -14.66 6.39 22.05
CA GLY A 162 -15.50 7.11 21.09
C GLY A 162 -14.97 7.07 19.66
N PHE A 163 -14.40 5.94 19.23
CA PHE A 163 -14.05 5.69 17.84
C PHE A 163 -15.29 5.51 16.96
N ASP A 164 -15.18 5.83 15.66
CA ASP A 164 -16.24 5.67 14.68
C ASP A 164 -16.36 4.23 14.17
N GLY A 165 -15.30 3.44 14.33
CA GLY A 165 -15.24 2.07 13.83
C GLY A 165 -14.14 1.22 14.44
N ILE A 166 -14.24 -0.06 14.12
CA ILE A 166 -13.34 -1.13 14.54
C ILE A 166 -12.56 -1.59 13.30
N GLU A 167 -11.27 -1.84 13.46
CA GLU A 167 -10.49 -2.55 12.44
C GLU A 167 -9.83 -3.78 13.08
N ILE A 168 -10.05 -4.95 12.49
CA ILE A 168 -9.43 -6.21 12.93
C ILE A 168 -8.33 -6.57 11.96
N ASP A 169 -7.12 -6.72 12.49
CA ASP A 169 -5.91 -7.08 11.75
C ASP A 169 -5.25 -8.30 12.40
N TYR A 170 -5.94 -9.45 12.31
CA TYR A 170 -5.43 -10.74 12.81
C TYR A 170 -4.69 -11.47 11.70
N GLU A 171 -3.38 -11.64 11.94
CA GLU A 171 -2.46 -12.19 10.95
C GLU A 171 -1.91 -13.57 11.34
N GLN A 172 -1.21 -14.21 10.40
CA GLN A 172 -0.51 -15.50 10.55
C GLN A 172 -1.43 -16.69 10.83
N ILE A 173 -2.71 -16.61 10.47
CA ILE A 173 -3.64 -17.77 10.51
C ILE A 173 -3.22 -18.82 9.49
N LYS A 174 -2.67 -18.40 8.33
CA LYS A 174 -2.10 -19.28 7.28
C LYS A 174 -3.10 -20.33 6.78
N ASP A 175 -2.69 -21.59 6.78
CA ASP A 175 -3.48 -22.73 6.28
C ASP A 175 -4.39 -23.37 7.34
N ASP A 176 -4.57 -22.74 8.48
CA ASP A 176 -5.41 -23.25 9.57
C ASP A 176 -6.89 -22.99 9.28
N LEU A 177 -7.49 -23.84 8.47
CA LEU A 177 -8.88 -23.68 8.04
C LEU A 177 -9.87 -23.73 9.21
N ALA A 178 -9.60 -24.50 10.26
CA ALA A 178 -10.47 -24.54 11.44
C ALA A 178 -10.46 -23.21 12.19
N LEU A 179 -9.31 -22.56 12.33
CA LEU A 179 -9.21 -21.24 12.92
C LEU A 179 -9.86 -20.18 12.00
N TRP A 180 -9.71 -20.32 10.67
CA TRP A 180 -10.41 -19.44 9.72
C TRP A 180 -11.94 -19.56 9.84
N GLU A 181 -12.50 -20.75 10.00
CA GLU A 181 -13.93 -20.92 10.21
C GLU A 181 -14.40 -20.18 11.47
N ASN A 182 -13.68 -20.30 12.58
CA ASN A 182 -13.96 -19.57 13.80
C ASN A 182 -13.80 -18.04 13.63
N TYR A 183 -12.80 -17.63 12.88
CA TYR A 183 -12.57 -16.21 12.60
C TYR A 183 -13.72 -15.61 11.74
N ILE A 184 -14.21 -16.33 10.75
CA ILE A 184 -15.40 -15.91 9.96
C ILE A 184 -16.64 -15.80 10.85
N LEU A 185 -16.86 -16.73 11.78
CA LEU A 185 -17.95 -16.63 12.75
C LEU A 185 -17.81 -15.37 13.62
N PHE A 186 -16.61 -15.12 14.13
CA PHE A 186 -16.29 -13.92 14.91
C PHE A 186 -16.56 -12.63 14.10
N ILE A 187 -16.13 -12.55 12.84
CA ILE A 187 -16.39 -11.38 11.99
C ILE A 187 -17.90 -11.15 11.83
N ASN A 188 -18.69 -12.21 11.63
CA ASN A 188 -20.14 -12.13 11.50
C ASN A 188 -20.81 -11.60 12.76
N GLU A 189 -20.45 -12.15 13.91
CA GLU A 189 -20.96 -11.79 15.22
C GLU A 189 -20.54 -10.35 15.56
N LEU A 190 -19.28 -10.00 15.39
CA LEU A 190 -18.75 -8.65 15.61
C LEU A 190 -19.42 -7.61 14.71
N TYR A 191 -19.65 -7.93 13.43
CA TYR A 191 -20.34 -7.00 12.52
C TYR A 191 -21.77 -6.73 12.96
N SER A 192 -22.50 -7.76 13.41
CA SER A 192 -23.84 -7.60 13.94
C SER A 192 -23.87 -6.67 15.16
N GLU A 193 -22.94 -6.84 16.09
CA GLU A 193 -22.81 -5.98 17.26
C GLU A 193 -22.36 -4.56 16.91
N ALA A 194 -21.43 -4.42 15.97
CA ALA A 194 -20.98 -3.13 15.48
C ALA A 194 -22.14 -2.32 14.90
N LEU A 195 -22.99 -2.93 14.07
CA LEU A 195 -24.20 -2.29 13.52
C LEU A 195 -25.16 -1.83 14.63
N THR A 196 -25.39 -2.66 15.64
CA THR A 196 -26.28 -2.33 16.78
C THR A 196 -25.77 -1.11 17.54
N ASN A 197 -24.46 -0.91 17.56
CA ASN A 197 -23.79 0.21 18.24
C ASN A 197 -23.44 1.39 17.30
N ASN A 198 -23.91 1.39 16.04
CA ASN A 198 -23.59 2.38 15.01
C ASN A 198 -22.07 2.51 14.72
N LEU A 199 -21.35 1.42 14.82
CA LEU A 199 -19.92 1.34 14.52
C LEU A 199 -19.73 0.71 13.14
N LYS A 200 -18.68 1.13 12.44
CA LYS A 200 -18.21 0.52 11.21
C LYS A 200 -17.21 -0.59 11.50
N LEU A 201 -17.11 -1.58 10.62
CA LEU A 201 -16.13 -2.66 10.73
C LEU A 201 -15.28 -2.75 9.48
N ARG A 202 -13.97 -2.78 9.68
CA ARG A 202 -12.96 -3.09 8.67
C ARG A 202 -12.24 -4.37 9.08
N VAL A 203 -11.89 -5.20 8.10
CA VAL A 203 -11.15 -6.46 8.31
C VAL A 203 -9.97 -6.49 7.36
N VAL A 204 -8.76 -6.54 7.90
CA VAL A 204 -7.52 -6.59 7.13
C VAL A 204 -7.19 -8.04 6.79
N LEU A 205 -6.78 -8.29 5.56
CA LEU A 205 -6.46 -9.62 5.03
C LEU A 205 -5.04 -9.64 4.47
N GLU A 206 -4.28 -10.68 4.84
CA GLU A 206 -2.97 -10.96 4.24
C GLU A 206 -3.11 -11.46 2.79
N GLY A 207 -2.13 -11.19 1.93
CA GLY A 207 -2.12 -11.65 0.53
C GLY A 207 -2.21 -13.18 0.36
N ASN A 208 -1.82 -13.96 1.39
CA ASN A 208 -1.88 -15.43 1.41
C ASN A 208 -3.18 -15.99 1.99
N THR A 209 -4.14 -15.17 2.42
CA THR A 209 -5.46 -15.62 2.90
C THR A 209 -6.10 -16.60 1.91
N PRO A 210 -6.59 -17.78 2.33
CA PRO A 210 -7.16 -18.79 1.44
C PRO A 210 -8.63 -18.47 1.06
N ILE A 211 -8.82 -17.33 0.37
CA ILE A 211 -10.15 -16.74 0.08
C ILE A 211 -11.08 -17.74 -0.62
N ASP A 212 -10.56 -18.54 -1.54
CA ASP A 212 -11.29 -19.57 -2.28
C ASP A 212 -11.90 -20.67 -1.41
N LYS A 213 -11.51 -20.77 -0.14
CA LYS A 213 -11.97 -21.78 0.83
C LYS A 213 -12.86 -21.21 1.92
N LEU A 214 -13.12 -19.92 1.91
CA LEU A 214 -13.79 -19.20 2.99
C LEU A 214 -15.08 -18.53 2.52
N ASN A 215 -16.05 -18.44 3.40
CA ASN A 215 -17.32 -17.75 3.15
C ASN A 215 -17.36 -16.44 3.93
N PHE A 216 -16.86 -15.38 3.34
CA PHE A 216 -16.87 -14.05 3.95
C PHE A 216 -18.29 -13.48 4.04
N THR A 217 -18.56 -12.70 5.08
CA THR A 217 -19.82 -12.00 5.30
C THR A 217 -19.87 -10.71 4.48
N GLU A 218 -21.03 -10.41 3.91
CA GLU A 218 -21.29 -9.11 3.33
C GLU A 218 -21.50 -8.08 4.47
N GLY A 219 -20.90 -6.90 4.32
CA GLY A 219 -21.11 -5.76 5.22
C GLY A 219 -19.85 -5.09 5.73
N PRO A 220 -18.86 -5.80 6.30
CA PRO A 220 -17.56 -5.20 6.60
C PRO A 220 -16.86 -4.67 5.34
N THR A 221 -16.01 -3.65 5.50
CA THR A 221 -15.03 -3.30 4.47
C THR A 221 -13.81 -4.21 4.62
N TYR A 222 -13.47 -4.95 3.58
CA TYR A 222 -12.28 -5.82 3.57
C TYR A 222 -11.09 -5.10 2.95
N VAL A 223 -9.97 -5.10 3.66
CA VAL A 223 -8.73 -4.42 3.26
C VAL A 223 -7.66 -5.45 2.93
N MET A 224 -7.26 -5.54 1.67
CA MET A 224 -6.19 -6.45 1.24
C MET A 224 -4.82 -5.79 1.36
N MET A 225 -3.88 -6.42 2.06
CA MET A 225 -2.48 -6.01 2.10
C MET A 225 -1.79 -6.29 0.76
N CYS A 226 -1.51 -5.25 -0.04
CA CYS A 226 -0.81 -5.35 -1.32
C CYS A 226 0.69 -5.07 -1.16
N TYR A 227 1.34 -5.66 -0.18
CA TYR A 227 2.75 -5.47 0.12
C TYR A 227 3.41 -6.77 0.61
N ASN A 228 4.70 -6.67 0.98
CA ASN A 228 5.55 -7.80 1.30
C ASN A 228 5.89 -8.68 0.08
N LEU A 229 5.97 -8.08 -1.12
CA LEU A 229 6.54 -8.77 -2.28
C LEU A 229 8.03 -9.04 -2.04
N HIS A 230 8.77 -8.01 -1.56
CA HIS A 230 10.13 -8.12 -1.03
C HIS A 230 10.21 -7.55 0.39
N GLY A 231 11.16 -8.05 1.18
CA GLY A 231 11.35 -7.66 2.57
C GLY A 231 12.56 -8.34 3.20
N SER A 232 12.60 -8.41 4.54
CA SER A 232 13.70 -9.07 5.28
C SER A 232 13.87 -10.56 4.99
N PHE A 233 12.92 -11.18 4.33
CA PHE A 233 12.87 -12.61 3.99
C PHE A 233 13.30 -12.90 2.54
N SER A 234 13.65 -11.88 1.76
CA SER A 234 13.96 -11.98 0.32
C SER A 234 15.20 -11.19 -0.07
N GLU A 235 15.59 -11.30 -1.33
CA GLU A 235 16.53 -10.38 -1.96
C GLU A 235 15.91 -8.97 -2.07
N ALA A 236 16.74 -7.95 -2.36
CA ALA A 236 16.32 -6.56 -2.51
C ALA A 236 15.35 -6.39 -3.69
N GLY A 237 14.35 -5.55 -3.50
CA GLY A 237 13.33 -5.26 -4.50
C GLY A 237 12.20 -4.38 -3.97
N GLU A 238 11.24 -4.11 -4.83
CA GLU A 238 10.04 -3.33 -4.51
C GLU A 238 9.12 -4.07 -3.52
N LYS A 239 8.49 -3.33 -2.61
CA LYS A 239 7.51 -3.90 -1.66
C LYS A 239 6.20 -4.32 -2.33
N SER A 240 5.87 -3.70 -3.47
CA SER A 240 4.66 -3.94 -4.26
C SER A 240 4.89 -3.56 -5.72
N ASN A 241 4.07 -4.10 -6.61
CA ASN A 241 4.02 -3.68 -8.00
C ASN A 241 2.63 -3.90 -8.60
N GLN A 242 2.42 -3.40 -9.83
CA GLN A 242 1.14 -3.47 -10.51
C GLN A 242 0.64 -4.91 -10.69
N ASP A 243 1.51 -5.84 -11.07
CA ASP A 243 1.12 -7.23 -11.34
C ASP A 243 0.65 -7.92 -10.06
N PHE A 244 1.36 -7.70 -8.96
CA PHE A 244 1.00 -8.23 -7.65
C PHE A 244 -0.34 -7.65 -7.14
N ILE A 245 -0.56 -6.32 -7.30
CA ILE A 245 -1.83 -5.70 -6.93
C ILE A 245 -2.98 -6.30 -7.74
N LYS A 246 -2.81 -6.48 -9.06
CA LYS A 246 -3.85 -7.07 -9.92
C LYS A 246 -4.17 -8.51 -9.54
N GLU A 247 -3.17 -9.33 -9.22
CA GLU A 247 -3.37 -10.69 -8.72
C GLU A 247 -4.22 -10.69 -7.46
N LEU A 248 -3.92 -9.81 -6.50
CA LEU A 248 -4.68 -9.70 -5.25
C LEU A 248 -6.10 -9.13 -5.48
N MET A 249 -6.27 -8.18 -6.39
CA MET A 249 -7.61 -7.70 -6.77
C MET A 249 -8.46 -8.81 -7.39
N ASP A 250 -7.87 -9.63 -8.26
CA ASP A 250 -8.57 -10.79 -8.85
C ASP A 250 -9.00 -11.78 -7.76
N LYS A 251 -8.13 -12.07 -6.81
CA LYS A 251 -8.41 -12.92 -5.67
C LYS A 251 -9.54 -12.37 -4.79
N MET A 252 -9.57 -11.05 -4.59
CA MET A 252 -10.58 -10.37 -3.78
C MET A 252 -11.97 -10.29 -4.43
N LYS A 253 -12.14 -10.65 -5.70
CA LYS A 253 -13.47 -10.67 -6.36
C LYS A 253 -14.43 -11.64 -5.67
N GLU A 254 -13.92 -12.71 -5.07
CA GLU A 254 -14.71 -13.69 -4.32
C GLU A 254 -15.17 -13.20 -2.93
N VAL A 255 -14.56 -12.13 -2.41
CA VAL A 255 -14.95 -11.51 -1.13
C VAL A 255 -16.11 -10.56 -1.37
N PRO A 256 -17.24 -10.66 -0.64
CA PRO A 256 -18.38 -9.75 -0.81
C PRO A 256 -18.11 -8.35 -0.21
N GLY A 257 -19.00 -7.40 -0.48
CA GLY A 257 -18.99 -6.07 0.14
C GLY A 257 -17.92 -5.13 -0.40
N GLU A 258 -17.68 -4.05 0.34
CA GLU A 258 -16.71 -3.01 0.01
C GLU A 258 -15.27 -3.50 0.19
N LYS A 259 -14.38 -3.01 -0.64
CA LYS A 259 -12.98 -3.42 -0.65
C LYS A 259 -12.05 -2.23 -0.74
N SER A 260 -10.96 -2.30 0.01
CA SER A 260 -9.84 -1.38 -0.09
C SER A 260 -8.54 -2.16 -0.26
N PHE A 261 -7.59 -1.58 -0.98
CA PHE A 261 -6.29 -2.20 -1.21
C PHE A 261 -5.19 -1.35 -0.59
N ALA A 262 -4.46 -1.95 0.34
CA ALA A 262 -3.43 -1.27 1.09
C ALA A 262 -2.09 -1.35 0.37
N ILE A 263 -1.55 -0.21 -0.04
CA ILE A 263 -0.22 -0.09 -0.64
C ILE A 263 0.80 0.40 0.39
N PRO A 264 2.06 -0.06 0.31
CA PRO A 264 3.08 0.26 1.30
C PRO A 264 3.78 1.57 0.98
N THR A 265 4.05 2.37 2.01
CA THR A 265 4.99 3.51 1.96
C THR A 265 6.41 3.07 2.33
N GLY A 266 7.38 3.97 2.12
CA GLY A 266 8.78 3.69 2.43
C GLY A 266 9.34 2.45 1.74
N GLY A 267 10.28 1.79 2.36
CA GLY A 267 10.97 0.65 1.77
C GLY A 267 11.85 -0.12 2.73
N PHE A 268 12.89 -0.70 2.18
CA PHE A 268 13.91 -1.41 2.95
C PHE A 268 15.32 -1.08 2.50
N ASP A 269 16.26 -1.23 3.41
CA ASP A 269 17.71 -1.19 3.23
C ASP A 269 18.27 -2.58 3.49
N TRP A 270 18.70 -3.27 2.44
CA TRP A 270 19.35 -4.59 2.52
C TRP A 270 20.85 -4.44 2.56
N LYS A 271 21.48 -5.13 3.48
CA LYS A 271 22.93 -5.17 3.64
C LYS A 271 23.52 -6.48 3.12
N ASP A 272 24.71 -6.44 2.58
CA ASP A 272 25.43 -7.64 2.08
C ASP A 272 25.81 -8.63 3.19
N ASN A 273 25.68 -8.25 4.46
CA ASN A 273 25.81 -9.14 5.62
C ASN A 273 24.52 -9.91 5.97
N GLY A 274 23.45 -9.75 5.16
CA GLY A 274 22.16 -10.42 5.29
C GLY A 274 21.17 -9.73 6.24
N SER A 275 21.52 -8.59 6.85
CA SER A 275 20.55 -7.82 7.66
C SER A 275 19.75 -6.85 6.77
N THR A 276 18.48 -6.64 7.16
CA THR A 276 17.56 -5.74 6.46
C THR A 276 16.92 -4.79 7.46
N LYS A 277 16.83 -3.52 7.11
CA LYS A 277 16.17 -2.47 7.93
C LYS A 277 15.05 -1.82 7.11
N SER A 278 13.88 -1.65 7.71
CA SER A 278 12.83 -0.79 7.16
C SER A 278 13.29 0.66 7.13
N VAL A 279 12.99 1.38 6.04
CA VAL A 279 13.30 2.81 5.87
C VAL A 279 12.06 3.55 5.40
N SER A 280 11.84 4.76 5.93
CA SER A 280 10.87 5.71 5.38
C SER A 280 11.45 6.41 4.13
N GLU A 281 10.62 7.10 3.36
CA GLU A 281 11.09 7.96 2.26
C GLU A 281 12.08 9.01 2.77
N ALA A 282 11.76 9.69 3.89
CA ALA A 282 12.63 10.69 4.49
C ALA A 282 14.00 10.12 4.92
N GLU A 283 14.05 8.90 5.48
CA GLU A 283 15.31 8.23 5.83
C GLU A 283 16.11 7.86 4.56
N ALA A 284 15.44 7.36 3.50
CA ALA A 284 16.10 7.04 2.24
C ALA A 284 16.71 8.30 1.57
N GLU A 285 15.96 9.40 1.52
CA GLU A 285 16.43 10.68 1.00
C GLU A 285 17.60 11.26 1.82
N GLN A 286 17.59 11.09 3.14
CA GLN A 286 18.72 11.48 3.99
C GLN A 286 19.98 10.69 3.65
N ILE A 287 19.87 9.38 3.41
CA ILE A 287 21.00 8.53 2.98
C ILE A 287 21.58 9.01 1.65
N LEU A 288 20.72 9.39 0.67
CA LEU A 288 21.17 9.94 -0.62
C LEU A 288 21.98 11.22 -0.43
N ILE A 289 21.48 12.15 0.39
CA ILE A 289 22.15 13.43 0.69
C ILE A 289 23.52 13.19 1.35
N GLU A 290 23.59 12.34 2.38
CA GLU A 290 24.81 12.07 3.13
C GLU A 290 25.89 11.42 2.27
N ASN A 291 25.50 10.54 1.35
CA ASN A 291 26.43 9.83 0.47
C ASN A 291 26.66 10.55 -0.86
N LYS A 292 25.94 11.63 -1.16
CA LYS A 292 26.00 12.40 -2.42
C LYS A 292 25.78 11.52 -3.65
N ILE A 293 24.75 10.69 -3.60
CA ILE A 293 24.33 9.81 -4.67
C ILE A 293 22.89 10.13 -5.09
N GLU A 294 22.50 9.63 -6.23
CA GLU A 294 21.14 9.79 -6.78
C GLU A 294 20.44 8.44 -6.85
N ALA A 295 19.14 8.44 -6.57
CA ALA A 295 18.30 7.28 -6.78
C ALA A 295 17.98 7.11 -8.26
N LYS A 296 17.73 5.87 -8.67
CA LYS A 296 17.19 5.51 -9.97
C LYS A 296 15.75 5.06 -9.78
N ARG A 297 14.92 5.28 -10.79
CA ARG A 297 13.55 4.77 -10.80
C ARG A 297 13.49 3.47 -11.62
N ASP A 298 12.86 2.46 -11.05
CA ASP A 298 12.54 1.24 -11.78
C ASP A 298 11.35 1.49 -12.72
N ASP A 299 11.51 1.12 -14.00
CA ASP A 299 10.51 1.42 -15.03
C ASP A 299 9.18 0.65 -14.84
N LYS A 300 9.20 -0.51 -14.17
CA LYS A 300 8.04 -1.37 -13.98
C LYS A 300 7.25 -1.06 -12.72
N SER A 301 7.93 -1.05 -11.59
CA SER A 301 7.31 -0.84 -10.29
C SER A 301 7.17 0.62 -9.91
N GLN A 302 7.91 1.51 -10.59
CA GLN A 302 8.06 2.93 -10.26
C GLN A 302 8.69 3.19 -8.90
N TYR A 303 9.25 2.18 -8.23
CA TYR A 303 10.05 2.37 -7.01
C TYR A 303 11.36 3.06 -7.31
N LEU A 304 11.85 3.84 -6.35
CA LEU A 304 13.21 4.38 -6.34
C LEU A 304 14.16 3.37 -5.71
N TYR A 305 15.36 3.27 -6.26
CA TYR A 305 16.41 2.41 -5.70
C TYR A 305 17.80 3.00 -5.87
N PHE A 306 18.71 2.66 -4.97
CA PHE A 306 20.11 3.04 -5.03
C PHE A 306 20.99 2.07 -4.23
N ASN A 307 22.30 2.12 -4.50
CA ASN A 307 23.29 1.37 -3.76
C ASN A 307 24.31 2.31 -3.12
N TYR A 308 24.78 1.98 -1.92
CA TYR A 308 25.84 2.71 -1.26
C TYR A 308 26.71 1.77 -0.42
N THR A 309 27.83 2.29 0.08
CA THR A 309 28.71 1.58 1.01
C THR A 309 28.87 2.45 2.25
N ASP A 310 28.61 1.89 3.41
CA ASP A 310 28.69 2.61 4.67
C ASP A 310 30.17 2.77 5.15
N LYS A 311 30.34 3.44 6.30
CA LYS A 311 31.67 3.70 6.88
C LYS A 311 32.38 2.43 7.38
N GLU A 312 31.63 1.34 7.57
CA GLU A 312 32.12 0.02 7.98
C GLU A 312 32.45 -0.87 6.76
N ASN A 313 32.34 -0.30 5.55
CA ASN A 313 32.56 -0.97 4.27
C ASN A 313 31.54 -2.08 3.98
N ILE A 314 30.33 -1.97 4.54
CA ILE A 314 29.19 -2.84 4.24
C ILE A 314 28.46 -2.25 3.03
N LYS A 315 28.11 -3.10 2.07
CA LYS A 315 27.32 -2.68 0.90
C LYS A 315 25.84 -2.75 1.20
N HIS A 316 25.13 -1.77 0.70
CA HIS A 316 23.68 -1.59 0.87
C HIS A 316 22.99 -1.49 -0.48
N GLU A 317 21.78 -2.03 -0.56
CA GLU A 317 20.83 -1.78 -1.62
C GLU A 317 19.52 -1.34 -1.00
N VAL A 318 19.04 -0.14 -1.39
CA VAL A 318 17.83 0.47 -0.87
C VAL A 318 16.78 0.55 -1.96
N TRP A 319 15.56 0.14 -1.65
CA TRP A 319 14.37 0.32 -2.48
C TRP A 319 13.29 1.00 -1.64
N TYR A 320 12.65 2.05 -2.18
CA TYR A 320 11.62 2.79 -1.46
C TYR A 320 10.60 3.43 -2.40
N ALA A 321 9.38 3.63 -1.88
CA ALA A 321 8.31 4.34 -2.55
C ALA A 321 8.39 5.83 -2.21
N ASP A 322 8.27 6.68 -3.23
CA ASP A 322 7.98 8.11 -3.12
C ASP A 322 6.53 8.41 -3.54
N GLN A 323 6.13 9.68 -3.53
CA GLN A 323 4.79 10.09 -3.96
C GLN A 323 4.44 9.60 -5.38
N VAL A 324 5.38 9.62 -6.32
CA VAL A 324 5.15 9.15 -7.71
C VAL A 324 4.84 7.65 -7.74
N THR A 325 5.58 6.87 -6.95
CA THR A 325 5.33 5.44 -6.79
C THR A 325 3.93 5.18 -6.21
N LEU A 326 3.57 5.91 -5.15
CA LEU A 326 2.28 5.74 -4.49
C LEU A 326 1.11 6.15 -5.40
N GLU A 327 1.23 7.25 -6.13
CA GLU A 327 0.22 7.68 -7.12
C GLU A 327 0.08 6.65 -8.25
N TYR A 328 1.19 6.09 -8.75
CA TYR A 328 1.16 5.04 -9.77
C TYR A 328 0.46 3.77 -9.28
N LEU A 329 0.79 3.27 -8.09
CA LEU A 329 0.15 2.09 -7.53
C LEU A 329 -1.33 2.34 -7.20
N SER A 330 -1.66 3.52 -6.70
CA SER A 330 -3.04 3.93 -6.43
C SER A 330 -3.89 3.95 -7.71
N GLN A 331 -3.32 4.44 -8.83
CA GLN A 331 -4.02 4.49 -10.11
C GLN A 331 -4.47 3.10 -10.57
N VAL A 332 -3.64 2.07 -10.35
CA VAL A 332 -3.99 0.67 -10.67
C VAL A 332 -5.25 0.20 -9.93
N ILE A 333 -5.43 0.66 -8.69
CA ILE A 333 -6.55 0.26 -7.82
C ILE A 333 -7.83 1.03 -8.20
N ILE A 334 -7.73 2.36 -8.36
CA ILE A 334 -8.90 3.20 -8.65
C ILE A 334 -9.46 2.97 -10.06
N GLU A 335 -8.65 2.57 -11.02
CA GLU A 335 -9.11 2.18 -12.37
C GLU A 335 -10.07 0.99 -12.33
N GLU A 336 -9.97 0.12 -11.34
CA GLU A 336 -10.88 -1.01 -11.10
C GLU A 336 -12.05 -0.65 -10.17
N GLY A 337 -12.14 0.62 -9.71
CA GLY A 337 -13.23 1.15 -8.87
C GLY A 337 -13.12 0.81 -7.39
N TYR A 338 -11.92 0.53 -6.87
CA TYR A 338 -11.69 0.21 -5.48
C TYR A 338 -11.05 1.38 -4.71
N ASP A 339 -11.21 1.35 -3.38
CA ASP A 339 -10.59 2.31 -2.47
C ASP A 339 -9.13 1.98 -2.18
N VAL A 340 -8.35 3.02 -1.86
CA VAL A 340 -6.92 2.93 -1.55
C VAL A 340 -6.68 3.15 -0.07
N SER A 341 -5.82 2.33 0.51
CA SER A 341 -5.27 2.53 1.86
C SER A 341 -3.74 2.67 1.79
N LEU A 342 -3.15 3.53 2.62
CA LEU A 342 -1.70 3.69 2.72
C LEU A 342 -1.17 3.07 4.02
N TRP A 343 -0.33 2.07 3.92
CA TRP A 343 0.42 1.53 5.04
C TRP A 343 1.85 2.08 5.01
N ARG A 344 2.12 3.14 5.70
CA ARG A 344 1.40 3.98 6.67
C ARG A 344 1.83 5.45 6.52
N LEU A 345 1.20 6.36 7.28
CA LEU A 345 1.78 7.69 7.51
C LEU A 345 3.00 7.59 8.43
N GLY A 346 3.94 8.49 8.22
CA GLY A 346 5.21 8.58 8.95
C GLY A 346 6.42 8.55 8.03
N GLY A 347 7.04 9.71 7.83
CA GLY A 347 8.22 9.89 7.01
C GLY A 347 8.01 9.92 5.50
N ASN A 348 6.78 10.18 5.04
CA ASN A 348 6.50 10.45 3.64
C ASN A 348 6.75 11.94 3.33
N LEU A 349 7.33 12.23 2.16
CA LEU A 349 7.70 13.58 1.72
C LEU A 349 6.72 14.10 0.66
N PHE A 350 5.43 14.07 0.96
CA PHE A 350 4.41 14.59 0.06
C PHE A 350 4.66 16.06 -0.28
N SER A 351 4.49 16.42 -1.55
CA SER A 351 4.64 17.77 -2.06
C SER A 351 3.48 18.15 -2.97
N LYS A 352 3.05 19.44 -2.93
CA LYS A 352 2.00 20.00 -3.80
C LYS A 352 2.57 20.54 -5.10
#